data_2faf33a5d1eab2351230b1d59e2733c1
#
_entry.id   2faf33a5d1eab2351230b1d59e2733c1
#
_cell.length_a   1.000
_cell.length_b   1.000
_cell.length_c   1.000
_cell.angle_alpha   90.00
_cell.angle_beta   90.00
_cell.angle_gamma   90.00
#
_symmetry.space_group_name_H-M   'P 1'
#
loop_
_entity.id
_entity.type
_entity.pdbx_description
1 polymer ?
#
loop_
_entity_poly.entity_id
_entity_poly.type
_entity_poly.pdbx_seq_one_letter_code
_entity_poly.pdbx_strand_id
1 'polypeptide(L)'
;IHNPDHYAQANFIRYNNEARILMLVREPVENCQSWIRGFISDNNYEQSVFRILTLLFDIDQVFFRMVDSVGVRIEDLKSRPENTLNALCNWLGTEFHPTLYEMTAQGKKWWGDPSSPNYKEDRAMSAFGAVTKDHTTLQILSESDQFILKTLFNPFSVRFGYQNSNQLQFKSDLIEIKPLLKGMFDFEKEMMEKLGLKPNQLENQEAYKIFHAGLLDRWNVLNEFGEYPNMLEPLVVN
;
A
#
# COMPACT_ATOMS: atom_id res chain seq x y z
N ILE A 1 -16.99 4.57 -0.51
CA ILE A 1 -16.88 3.81 -1.77
C ILE A 1 -15.52 3.13 -1.73
N HIS A 2 -15.52 1.82 -1.69
CA HIS A 2 -14.31 1.03 -1.84
C HIS A 2 -14.09 0.81 -3.33
N ASN A 3 -13.40 1.74 -3.98
CA ASN A 3 -13.12 1.62 -5.40
C ASN A 3 -11.68 2.01 -5.71
N PRO A 4 -10.85 1.06 -6.12
CA PRO A 4 -9.50 1.31 -6.57
C PRO A 4 -9.40 1.81 -8.02
N ASP A 5 -10.50 1.94 -8.73
CA ASP A 5 -10.48 2.42 -10.11
C ASP A 5 -10.21 3.93 -10.17
N HIS A 6 -9.00 4.30 -10.55
CA HIS A 6 -8.55 5.68 -10.66
C HIS A 6 -9.39 6.51 -11.64
N TYR A 7 -9.90 5.90 -12.70
CA TYR A 7 -10.76 6.58 -13.66
C TYR A 7 -12.11 6.94 -13.02
N ALA A 8 -12.71 6.03 -12.28
CA ALA A 8 -13.95 6.29 -11.55
C ALA A 8 -13.74 7.33 -10.46
N GLN A 9 -12.61 7.30 -9.75
CA GLN A 9 -12.24 8.32 -8.74
C GLN A 9 -12.06 9.69 -9.38
N ALA A 10 -11.31 9.78 -10.47
CA ALA A 10 -11.10 11.04 -11.19
C ALA A 10 -12.42 11.63 -11.70
N ASN A 11 -13.31 10.82 -12.26
CA ASN A 11 -14.63 11.25 -12.67
C ASN A 11 -15.49 11.70 -11.49
N PHE A 12 -15.47 10.95 -10.37
CA PHE A 12 -16.22 11.34 -9.18
C PHE A 12 -15.77 12.71 -8.66
N ILE A 13 -14.47 12.95 -8.56
CA ILE A 13 -13.91 14.23 -8.12
C ILE A 13 -14.25 15.36 -9.08
N ARG A 14 -14.20 15.12 -10.39
CA ARG A 14 -14.53 16.13 -11.41
C ARG A 14 -15.93 16.70 -11.24
N TYR A 15 -16.87 15.88 -10.78
CA TYR A 15 -18.27 16.30 -10.58
C TYR A 15 -18.60 16.63 -9.12
N ASN A 16 -17.69 16.39 -8.18
CA ASN A 16 -17.89 16.60 -6.75
C ASN A 16 -16.64 17.25 -6.15
N ASN A 17 -16.46 18.53 -6.36
CA ASN A 17 -15.32 19.30 -5.88
C ASN A 17 -15.23 19.43 -4.36
N GLU A 18 -16.30 19.13 -3.64
CA GLU A 18 -16.34 19.05 -2.17
C GLU A 18 -16.05 17.63 -1.63
N ALA A 19 -15.72 16.70 -2.53
CA ALA A 19 -15.37 15.35 -2.13
C ALA A 19 -14.11 15.36 -1.25
N ARG A 20 -14.10 14.49 -0.26
CA ARG A 20 -12.92 14.20 0.57
C ARG A 20 -12.47 12.78 0.34
N ILE A 21 -11.15 12.58 0.29
CA ILE A 21 -10.55 11.26 0.08
C ILE A 21 -9.86 10.82 1.35
N LEU A 22 -10.35 9.73 1.92
CA LEU A 22 -9.71 9.04 3.03
C LEU A 22 -9.11 7.74 2.53
N MET A 23 -7.81 7.57 2.71
CA MET A 23 -7.12 6.32 2.43
C MET A 23 -6.65 5.65 3.71
N LEU A 24 -6.96 4.37 3.87
CA LEU A 24 -6.29 3.55 4.87
C LEU A 24 -4.93 3.12 4.30
N VAL A 25 -3.88 3.45 5.03
CA VAL A 25 -2.52 3.11 4.65
C VAL A 25 -1.87 2.18 5.67
N ARG A 26 -0.89 1.44 5.22
CA ARG A 26 -0.09 0.51 6.02
C ARG A 26 1.37 0.62 5.61
N GLU A 27 2.30 0.08 6.43
CA GLU A 27 3.70 -0.05 6.04
C GLU A 27 3.79 -0.70 4.65
N PRO A 28 4.42 -0.01 3.65
CA PRO A 28 4.25 -0.37 2.25
C PRO A 28 4.78 -1.75 1.88
N VAL A 29 5.97 -2.13 2.38
CA VAL A 29 6.59 -3.41 2.01
C VAL A 29 5.86 -4.58 2.66
N GLU A 30 5.41 -4.44 3.92
CA GLU A 30 4.54 -5.43 4.55
C GLU A 30 3.20 -5.55 3.81
N ASN A 31 2.67 -4.42 3.33
CA ASN A 31 1.45 -4.40 2.52
C ASN A 31 1.64 -5.15 1.20
N CYS A 32 2.75 -4.89 0.49
CA CYS A 32 3.11 -5.64 -0.71
C CYS A 32 3.14 -7.14 -0.43
N GLN A 33 3.91 -7.58 0.56
CA GLN A 33 4.04 -9.00 0.90
C GLN A 33 2.69 -9.65 1.26
N SER A 34 1.86 -8.93 2.01
CA SER A 34 0.53 -9.41 2.40
C SER A 34 -0.38 -9.64 1.19
N TRP A 35 -0.32 -8.73 0.20
CA TRP A 35 -1.19 -8.78 -0.98
C TRP A 35 -0.73 -9.80 -2.01
N ILE A 36 0.59 -9.89 -2.26
CA ILE A 36 1.10 -10.79 -3.30
C ILE A 36 1.14 -12.25 -2.86
N ARG A 37 1.07 -12.52 -1.55
CA ARG A 37 1.17 -13.87 -1.00
C ARG A 37 0.22 -14.86 -1.66
N GLY A 38 -1.05 -14.51 -1.77
CA GLY A 38 -2.06 -15.35 -2.41
C GLY A 38 -1.73 -15.61 -3.87
N PHE A 39 -1.40 -14.54 -4.59
CA PHE A 39 -1.09 -14.63 -6.01
C PHE A 39 0.18 -15.44 -6.30
N ILE A 40 1.21 -15.34 -5.46
CA ILE A 40 2.42 -16.17 -5.59
C ILE A 40 2.09 -17.64 -5.31
N SER A 41 1.23 -17.93 -4.31
CA SER A 41 0.77 -19.28 -4.04
C SER A 41 0.01 -19.89 -5.20
N ASP A 42 -0.77 -19.08 -5.90
CA ASP A 42 -1.57 -19.47 -7.05
C ASP A 42 -0.79 -19.42 -8.38
N ASN A 43 0.52 -19.14 -8.31
CA ASN A 43 1.40 -18.93 -9.46
C ASN A 43 0.89 -17.83 -10.43
N ASN A 44 0.21 -16.82 -9.91
CA ASN A 44 -0.32 -15.71 -10.68
C ASN A 44 0.69 -14.54 -10.71
N TYR A 45 1.65 -14.61 -11.63
CA TYR A 45 2.68 -13.61 -11.80
C TYR A 45 2.12 -12.22 -12.09
N GLU A 46 1.22 -12.12 -13.04
CA GLU A 46 0.62 -10.86 -13.49
C GLU A 46 -0.02 -10.09 -12.32
N GLN A 47 -0.86 -10.77 -11.54
CA GLN A 47 -1.50 -10.13 -10.38
C GLN A 47 -0.49 -9.75 -9.29
N SER A 48 0.57 -10.54 -9.11
CA SER A 48 1.63 -10.24 -8.14
C SER A 48 2.31 -8.91 -8.46
N VAL A 49 2.79 -8.75 -9.70
CA VAL A 49 3.52 -7.54 -10.10
C VAL A 49 2.62 -6.32 -10.22
N PHE A 50 1.39 -6.48 -10.70
CA PHE A 50 0.44 -5.37 -10.77
C PHE A 50 0.01 -4.87 -9.39
N ARG A 51 -0.03 -5.73 -8.38
CA ARG A 51 -0.30 -5.27 -7.00
C ARG A 51 0.82 -4.41 -6.43
N ILE A 52 2.07 -4.77 -6.68
CA ILE A 52 3.22 -3.95 -6.27
C ILE A 52 3.16 -2.59 -6.97
N LEU A 53 2.94 -2.58 -8.29
CA LEU A 53 2.80 -1.33 -9.05
C LEU A 53 1.64 -0.48 -8.55
N THR A 54 0.46 -1.07 -8.34
CA THR A 54 -0.70 -0.36 -7.82
C THR A 54 -0.34 0.36 -6.54
N LEU A 55 0.31 -0.29 -5.57
CA LEU A 55 0.70 0.35 -4.32
C LEU A 55 1.71 1.49 -4.54
N LEU A 56 2.68 1.32 -5.46
CA LEU A 56 3.68 2.35 -5.77
C LEU A 56 3.07 3.59 -6.45
N PHE A 57 1.99 3.42 -7.21
CA PHE A 57 1.32 4.54 -7.87
C PHE A 57 0.20 5.14 -7.03
N ASP A 58 -0.46 4.34 -6.18
CA ASP A 58 -1.55 4.82 -5.32
C ASP A 58 -1.11 5.85 -4.28
N ILE A 59 0.16 5.85 -3.88
CA ILE A 59 0.68 6.83 -2.92
C ILE A 59 0.93 8.23 -3.52
N ASP A 60 0.87 8.37 -4.86
CA ASP A 60 1.22 9.59 -5.61
C ASP A 60 0.20 9.86 -6.71
N GLN A 61 -1.00 10.28 -6.31
CA GLN A 61 -2.10 10.54 -7.23
C GLN A 61 -2.40 12.02 -7.32
N VAL A 62 -2.52 12.54 -8.55
CA VAL A 62 -2.81 13.97 -8.83
C VAL A 62 -4.04 14.45 -8.06
N PHE A 63 -5.03 13.62 -7.89
CA PHE A 63 -6.27 14.00 -7.21
C PHE A 63 -6.08 14.28 -5.71
N PHE A 64 -5.00 13.83 -5.07
CA PHE A 64 -4.69 14.21 -3.68
C PHE A 64 -4.41 15.70 -3.52
N ARG A 65 -4.09 16.40 -4.61
CA ARG A 65 -3.93 17.85 -4.63
C ARG A 65 -5.18 18.60 -5.12
N MET A 66 -6.15 17.87 -5.69
CA MET A 66 -7.36 18.47 -6.24
C MET A 66 -8.48 18.58 -5.21
N VAL A 67 -8.48 17.69 -4.23
CA VAL A 67 -9.49 17.64 -3.17
C VAL A 67 -8.82 17.39 -1.83
N ASP A 68 -9.53 17.69 -0.75
CA ASP A 68 -9.08 17.42 0.61
C ASP A 68 -8.85 15.90 0.79
N SER A 69 -7.61 15.51 1.03
CA SER A 69 -7.19 14.10 1.02
C SER A 69 -6.29 13.79 2.20
N VAL A 70 -6.53 12.65 2.85
CA VAL A 70 -5.74 12.26 4.03
C VAL A 70 -5.52 10.75 4.07
N GLY A 71 -4.33 10.34 4.51
CA GLY A 71 -3.98 8.96 4.81
C GLY A 71 -4.09 8.65 6.29
N VAL A 72 -4.80 7.60 6.65
CA VAL A 72 -4.92 7.11 8.02
C VAL A 72 -4.15 5.81 8.14
N ARG A 73 -3.15 5.79 9.03
CA ARG A 73 -2.40 4.56 9.29
C ARG A 73 -3.27 3.56 10.02
N ILE A 74 -3.35 2.35 9.49
CA ILE A 74 -4.12 1.27 10.14
C ILE A 74 -3.52 0.91 11.51
N GLU A 75 -2.22 1.09 11.68
CA GLU A 75 -1.50 0.89 12.93
C GLU A 75 -1.99 1.88 14.01
N ASP A 76 -2.20 3.16 13.64
CA ASP A 76 -2.72 4.17 14.56
C ASP A 76 -4.18 3.90 14.89
N LEU A 77 -4.99 3.57 13.89
CA LEU A 77 -6.40 3.24 14.11
C LEU A 77 -6.55 2.05 15.08
N LYS A 78 -5.64 1.07 15.00
CA LYS A 78 -5.69 -0.11 15.87
C LYS A 78 -5.10 0.12 17.25
N SER A 79 -3.98 0.83 17.35
CA SER A 79 -3.23 1.02 18.61
C SER A 79 -3.72 2.22 19.42
N ARG A 80 -4.23 3.26 18.75
CA ARG A 80 -4.69 4.52 19.33
C ARG A 80 -6.06 4.92 18.76
N PRO A 81 -7.08 4.06 18.84
CA PRO A 81 -8.35 4.29 18.15
C PRO A 81 -9.04 5.60 18.55
N GLU A 82 -9.02 5.95 19.82
CA GLU A 82 -9.66 7.18 20.32
C GLU A 82 -9.06 8.43 19.69
N ASN A 83 -7.73 8.58 19.76
CA ASN A 83 -7.05 9.73 19.20
C ASN A 83 -7.25 9.79 17.67
N THR A 84 -7.12 8.64 17.01
CA THR A 84 -7.24 8.55 15.54
C THR A 84 -8.65 8.87 15.07
N LEU A 85 -9.68 8.34 15.74
CA LEU A 85 -11.08 8.60 15.40
C LEU A 85 -11.48 10.04 15.71
N ASN A 86 -11.01 10.63 16.81
CA ASN A 86 -11.23 12.05 17.10
C ASN A 86 -10.56 12.95 16.04
N ALA A 87 -9.31 12.66 15.67
CA ALA A 87 -8.61 13.39 14.60
C ALA A 87 -9.37 13.27 13.26
N LEU A 88 -9.88 12.10 12.95
CA LEU A 88 -10.67 11.85 11.75
C LEU A 88 -12.01 12.61 11.76
N CYS A 89 -12.72 12.61 12.89
CA CYS A 89 -13.96 13.38 13.05
C CYS A 89 -13.69 14.88 12.87
N ASN A 90 -12.61 15.40 13.45
CA ASN A 90 -12.22 16.80 13.28
C ASN A 90 -11.93 17.12 11.81
N TRP A 91 -11.19 16.25 11.09
CA TRP A 91 -10.93 16.44 9.68
C TRP A 91 -12.21 16.38 8.83
N LEU A 92 -13.16 15.48 9.18
CA LEU A 92 -14.47 15.40 8.52
C LEU A 92 -15.40 16.55 8.89
N GLY A 93 -15.12 17.30 9.97
CA GLY A 93 -16.04 18.32 10.49
C GLY A 93 -17.27 17.73 11.15
N THR A 94 -17.16 16.56 11.78
CA THR A 94 -18.23 15.86 12.47
C THR A 94 -17.88 15.66 13.95
N GLU A 95 -18.91 15.45 14.77
CA GLU A 95 -18.71 15.11 16.17
C GLU A 95 -18.34 13.63 16.33
N PHE A 96 -17.50 13.36 17.33
CA PHE A 96 -17.19 11.99 17.71
C PHE A 96 -18.42 11.31 18.36
N HIS A 97 -18.67 10.08 17.97
CA HIS A 97 -19.71 9.27 18.60
C HIS A 97 -19.19 7.87 18.96
N PRO A 98 -19.54 7.31 20.15
CA PRO A 98 -19.03 6.02 20.60
C PRO A 98 -19.30 4.84 19.65
N THR A 99 -20.33 4.92 18.80
CA THR A 99 -20.61 3.91 17.77
C THR A 99 -19.48 3.72 16.77
N LEU A 100 -18.56 4.68 16.66
CA LEU A 100 -17.36 4.54 15.84
C LEU A 100 -16.41 3.41 16.32
N TYR A 101 -16.56 2.97 17.57
CA TYR A 101 -15.84 1.80 18.07
C TYR A 101 -16.53 0.48 17.70
N GLU A 102 -17.71 0.54 17.14
CA GLU A 102 -18.47 -0.64 16.80
C GLU A 102 -18.27 -1.00 15.31
N MET A 103 -17.95 -2.26 15.06
CA MET A 103 -17.99 -2.78 13.70
C MET A 103 -19.42 -3.12 13.33
N THR A 104 -20.06 -2.26 12.55
CA THR A 104 -21.44 -2.46 12.11
C THR A 104 -21.55 -2.33 10.58
N ALA A 105 -22.52 -3.04 10.03
CA ALA A 105 -22.97 -2.88 8.65
C ALA A 105 -24.50 -2.79 8.66
N GLN A 106 -25.05 -1.72 8.10
CA GLN A 106 -26.50 -1.46 8.05
C GLN A 106 -27.18 -1.53 9.44
N GLY A 107 -26.51 -0.99 10.47
CA GLY A 107 -27.02 -1.00 11.85
C GLY A 107 -26.94 -2.36 12.55
N LYS A 108 -26.37 -3.37 11.93
CA LYS A 108 -26.15 -4.69 12.53
C LYS A 108 -24.67 -4.91 12.80
N LYS A 109 -24.35 -5.72 13.80
CA LYS A 109 -22.98 -6.10 14.12
C LYS A 109 -22.33 -6.79 12.91
N TRP A 110 -21.13 -6.33 12.53
CA TRP A 110 -20.37 -6.94 11.48
C TRP A 110 -19.48 -8.08 12.01
N TRP A 111 -19.60 -9.25 11.44
CA TRP A 111 -18.86 -10.44 11.85
C TRP A 111 -17.58 -10.68 11.03
N GLY A 112 -17.35 -9.90 10.01
CA GLY A 112 -16.25 -10.04 9.06
C GLY A 112 -16.72 -10.50 7.70
N ASP A 113 -15.79 -10.58 6.77
CA ASP A 113 -16.04 -11.08 5.41
C ASP A 113 -15.89 -12.61 5.40
N PRO A 114 -16.95 -13.36 5.01
CA PRO A 114 -16.88 -14.82 4.90
C PRO A 114 -15.79 -15.33 3.95
N SER A 115 -15.37 -14.51 2.98
CA SER A 115 -14.26 -14.85 2.07
C SER A 115 -12.88 -14.68 2.71
N SER A 116 -12.79 -14.03 3.87
CA SER A 116 -11.52 -13.83 4.57
C SER A 116 -11.06 -15.12 5.24
N PRO A 117 -9.78 -15.52 5.10
CA PRO A 117 -9.23 -16.68 5.80
C PRO A 117 -9.27 -16.55 7.32
N ASN A 118 -9.46 -15.32 7.83
CA ASN A 118 -9.59 -15.04 9.25
C ASN A 118 -11.04 -15.01 9.75
N TYR A 119 -12.01 -15.21 8.86
CA TYR A 119 -13.43 -15.25 9.22
C TYR A 119 -13.74 -16.47 10.09
N LYS A 120 -14.48 -16.24 11.18
CA LYS A 120 -14.99 -17.30 12.06
C LYS A 120 -16.45 -16.97 12.40
N GLU A 121 -17.34 -17.91 12.14
CA GLU A 121 -18.78 -17.72 12.34
C GLU A 121 -19.19 -17.46 13.79
N ASP A 122 -18.41 -17.96 14.75
CA ASP A 122 -18.68 -17.88 16.18
C ASP A 122 -17.97 -16.71 16.87
N ARG A 123 -17.16 -15.95 16.14
CA ARG A 123 -16.34 -14.88 16.71
C ARG A 123 -16.44 -13.59 15.94
N ALA A 124 -16.93 -12.55 16.59
CA ALA A 124 -16.85 -11.20 16.05
C ALA A 124 -15.39 -10.75 15.84
N MET A 125 -15.10 -10.19 14.68
CA MET A 125 -13.80 -9.55 14.45
C MET A 125 -13.65 -8.34 15.38
N SER A 126 -12.47 -8.20 15.98
CA SER A 126 -12.11 -6.98 16.71
C SER A 126 -11.54 -5.97 15.71
N ALA A 127 -12.15 -4.79 15.63
CA ALA A 127 -11.65 -3.68 14.83
C ALA A 127 -10.34 -3.11 15.40
N PHE A 128 -10.22 -3.16 16.72
CA PHE A 128 -9.17 -2.50 17.49
C PHE A 128 -8.33 -3.53 18.26
N GLY A 129 -7.19 -3.11 18.72
CA GLY A 129 -6.24 -3.95 19.42
C GLY A 129 -4.93 -4.06 18.66
N ALA A 130 -3.94 -4.74 19.24
CA ALA A 130 -2.64 -4.88 18.61
C ALA A 130 -2.78 -5.41 17.18
N VAL A 131 -2.11 -4.77 16.25
CA VAL A 131 -1.86 -5.37 14.94
C VAL A 131 -1.12 -6.65 15.24
N THR A 132 -1.77 -7.80 15.09
CA THR A 132 -1.08 -9.07 15.13
C THR A 132 -0.10 -9.03 13.97
N LYS A 133 1.14 -8.69 14.29
CA LYS A 133 2.25 -8.99 13.41
C LYS A 133 2.35 -10.50 13.50
N ASP A 134 1.74 -11.18 12.57
CA ASP A 134 1.97 -12.59 12.35
C ASP A 134 3.37 -12.68 11.75
N HIS A 135 4.39 -12.58 12.63
CA HIS A 135 5.81 -12.63 12.26
C HIS A 135 6.21 -14.01 11.73
N THR A 136 5.34 -15.00 11.81
CA THR A 136 5.46 -16.30 11.15
C THR A 136 5.10 -16.24 9.68
N THR A 137 4.77 -15.06 9.17
CA THR A 137 4.51 -14.86 7.77
C THR A 137 5.79 -15.09 6.99
N LEU A 138 5.85 -16.20 6.27
CA LEU A 138 6.89 -16.49 5.29
C LEU A 138 7.29 -15.20 4.58
N GLN A 139 8.55 -14.84 4.73
CA GLN A 139 9.14 -13.69 4.05
C GLN A 139 9.15 -14.01 2.56
N ILE A 140 8.23 -13.42 1.81
CA ILE A 140 8.03 -13.69 0.38
C ILE A 140 9.07 -12.95 -0.46
N LEU A 141 9.36 -11.73 -0.05
CA LEU A 141 10.35 -10.90 -0.71
C LEU A 141 11.71 -11.11 -0.06
N SER A 142 12.72 -11.38 -0.85
CA SER A 142 14.11 -11.45 -0.40
C SER A 142 14.56 -10.11 0.21
N GLU A 143 15.70 -10.10 0.90
CA GLU A 143 16.29 -8.85 1.40
C GLU A 143 16.59 -7.88 0.26
N SER A 144 17.03 -8.39 -0.89
CA SER A 144 17.27 -7.59 -2.10
C SER A 144 15.99 -6.97 -2.65
N ASP A 145 14.92 -7.77 -2.79
CA ASP A 145 13.62 -7.27 -3.26
C ASP A 145 13.05 -6.23 -2.30
N GLN A 146 13.15 -6.49 -0.99
CA GLN A 146 12.73 -5.53 0.03
C GLN A 146 13.55 -4.25 0.00
N PHE A 147 14.86 -4.32 -0.24
CA PHE A 147 15.72 -3.15 -0.34
C PHE A 147 15.28 -2.24 -1.49
N ILE A 148 15.01 -2.81 -2.66
CA ILE A 148 14.49 -2.06 -3.81
C ILE A 148 13.18 -1.38 -3.45
N LEU A 149 12.21 -2.12 -2.92
CA LEU A 149 10.90 -1.57 -2.61
C LEU A 149 10.95 -0.56 -1.46
N LYS A 150 11.73 -0.81 -0.40
CA LYS A 150 11.93 0.16 0.71
C LYS A 150 12.50 1.47 0.19
N THR A 151 13.42 1.41 -0.78
CA THR A 151 14.00 2.61 -1.38
C THR A 151 12.96 3.36 -2.22
N LEU A 152 12.17 2.65 -3.04
CA LEU A 152 11.10 3.29 -3.82
C LEU A 152 9.97 3.84 -2.96
N PHE A 153 9.65 3.22 -1.84
CA PHE A 153 8.66 3.72 -0.88
C PHE A 153 9.22 4.70 0.16
N ASN A 154 10.53 5.00 0.14
CA ASN A 154 11.19 5.77 1.20
C ASN A 154 10.48 7.10 1.52
N PRO A 155 10.16 8.00 0.55
CA PRO A 155 9.53 9.28 0.90
C PRO A 155 8.17 9.12 1.57
N PHE A 156 7.38 8.14 1.13
CA PHE A 156 6.11 7.81 1.78
C PHE A 156 6.32 7.26 3.19
N SER A 157 7.26 6.34 3.36
CA SER A 157 7.56 5.74 4.67
C SER A 157 8.05 6.77 5.67
N VAL A 158 8.85 7.74 5.24
CA VAL A 158 9.29 8.87 6.08
C VAL A 158 8.12 9.78 6.42
N ARG A 159 7.31 10.19 5.44
CA ARG A 159 6.17 11.08 5.64
C ARG A 159 5.13 10.51 6.60
N PHE A 160 4.89 9.21 6.51
CA PHE A 160 3.95 8.49 7.39
C PHE A 160 4.59 7.97 8.68
N GLY A 161 5.89 8.26 8.94
CA GLY A 161 6.55 7.87 10.18
C GLY A 161 6.80 6.37 10.33
N TYR A 162 6.88 5.63 9.24
CA TYR A 162 7.30 4.21 9.23
C TYR A 162 8.82 4.08 9.34
N GLN A 163 9.56 5.09 8.92
CA GLN A 163 11.01 5.18 9.06
C GLN A 163 11.48 6.60 9.31
N ASN A 164 12.68 6.73 9.87
CA ASN A 164 13.32 8.03 10.09
C ASN A 164 13.88 8.60 8.79
N SER A 165 13.84 9.93 8.65
CA SER A 165 14.44 10.61 7.52
C SER A 165 15.97 10.51 7.57
N ASN A 166 16.57 10.04 6.47
CA ASN A 166 18.02 10.07 6.24
C ASN A 166 18.29 10.32 4.75
N GLN A 167 18.37 11.59 4.38
CA GLN A 167 18.53 12.01 2.99
C GLN A 167 19.83 11.53 2.33
N LEU A 168 20.91 11.42 3.09
CA LEU A 168 22.20 10.94 2.55
C LEU A 168 22.10 9.45 2.21
N GLN A 169 21.57 8.67 3.12
CA GLN A 169 21.36 7.24 2.90
C GLN A 169 20.40 7.01 1.73
N PHE A 170 19.27 7.72 1.70
CA PHE A 170 18.29 7.59 0.62
C PHE A 170 18.90 7.85 -0.76
N LYS A 171 19.74 8.91 -0.91
CA LYS A 171 20.43 9.18 -2.17
C LYS A 171 21.41 8.07 -2.55
N SER A 172 22.11 7.52 -1.57
CA SER A 172 23.01 6.37 -1.79
C SER A 172 22.22 5.15 -2.27
N ASP A 173 21.10 4.84 -1.58
CA ASP A 173 20.24 3.71 -1.91
C ASP A 173 19.62 3.85 -3.31
N LEU A 174 19.20 5.04 -3.72
CA LEU A 174 18.71 5.30 -5.08
C LEU A 174 19.74 4.99 -6.15
N ILE A 175 21.01 5.32 -5.91
CA ILE A 175 22.10 4.98 -6.85
C ILE A 175 22.29 3.47 -6.88
N GLU A 176 22.26 2.82 -5.73
CA GLU A 176 22.52 1.38 -5.60
C GLU A 176 21.42 0.54 -6.24
N ILE A 177 20.15 0.89 -6.08
CA ILE A 177 19.05 0.11 -6.67
C ILE A 177 18.93 0.26 -8.18
N LYS A 178 19.46 1.32 -8.80
CA LYS A 178 19.32 1.56 -10.24
C LYS A 178 19.69 0.39 -11.14
N PRO A 179 20.86 -0.25 -10.97
CA PRO A 179 21.22 -1.42 -11.76
C PRO A 179 20.33 -2.62 -11.45
N LEU A 180 19.81 -2.75 -10.22
CA LEU A 180 18.95 -3.86 -9.79
C LEU A 180 17.58 -3.84 -10.46
N LEU A 181 17.03 -2.65 -10.76
CA LEU A 181 15.76 -2.49 -11.45
C LEU A 181 15.72 -3.08 -12.88
N LYS A 182 16.87 -3.39 -13.45
CA LYS A 182 16.97 -4.00 -14.78
C LYS A 182 16.92 -5.53 -14.75
N GLY A 183 17.14 -6.12 -13.58
CA GLY A 183 17.17 -7.57 -13.40
C GLY A 183 15.86 -8.09 -12.79
N MET A 184 15.63 -9.36 -12.91
CA MET A 184 14.52 -10.03 -12.23
C MET A 184 14.69 -9.94 -10.72
N PHE A 185 13.60 -9.68 -10.02
CA PHE A 185 13.50 -9.82 -8.57
C PHE A 185 13.64 -11.30 -8.20
N ASP A 186 14.01 -11.56 -6.95
CA ASP A 186 14.17 -12.94 -6.51
C ASP A 186 12.83 -13.69 -6.47
N PHE A 187 11.73 -13.01 -6.09
CA PHE A 187 10.39 -13.61 -6.19
C PHE A 187 9.99 -13.94 -7.63
N GLU A 188 10.43 -13.14 -8.62
CA GLU A 188 10.19 -13.43 -10.04
C GLU A 188 10.94 -14.68 -10.51
N LYS A 189 12.20 -14.84 -10.06
CA LYS A 189 13.02 -16.03 -10.35
C LYS A 189 12.37 -17.29 -9.78
N GLU A 190 11.91 -17.21 -8.51
CA GLU A 190 11.19 -18.33 -7.89
C GLU A 190 9.89 -18.68 -8.62
N MET A 191 9.11 -17.69 -9.03
CA MET A 191 7.88 -17.93 -9.79
C MET A 191 8.18 -18.50 -11.17
N MET A 192 9.20 -17.99 -11.86
CA MET A 192 9.66 -18.50 -13.14
C MET A 192 10.04 -19.99 -13.06
N GLU A 193 10.79 -20.37 -12.02
CA GLU A 193 11.16 -21.76 -11.77
C GLU A 193 9.94 -22.64 -11.52
N LYS A 194 9.00 -22.20 -10.67
CA LYS A 194 7.75 -22.92 -10.39
C LYS A 194 6.87 -23.12 -11.63
N LEU A 195 6.86 -22.14 -12.53
CA LEU A 195 6.13 -22.20 -13.80
C LEU A 195 6.88 -22.96 -14.89
N GLY A 196 8.12 -23.38 -14.66
CA GLY A 196 8.96 -24.05 -15.65
C GLY A 196 9.30 -23.17 -16.85
N LEU A 197 9.33 -21.85 -16.65
CA LEU A 197 9.66 -20.89 -17.70
C LEU A 197 11.16 -20.64 -17.79
N LYS A 198 11.63 -20.29 -18.98
CA LYS A 198 12.99 -19.74 -19.17
C LYS A 198 12.97 -18.22 -18.98
N PRO A 199 14.11 -17.60 -18.60
CA PRO A 199 14.20 -16.15 -18.39
C PRO A 199 13.56 -15.32 -19.52
N ASN A 200 13.93 -15.62 -20.77
CA ASN A 200 13.41 -14.91 -21.94
C ASN A 200 11.88 -15.07 -22.14
N GLN A 201 11.28 -16.12 -21.60
CA GLN A 201 9.83 -16.31 -21.70
C GLN A 201 9.08 -15.45 -20.71
N LEU A 202 9.64 -15.23 -19.51
CA LEU A 202 9.08 -14.28 -18.53
C LEU A 202 9.31 -12.84 -19.00
N GLU A 203 10.54 -12.49 -19.41
CA GLU A 203 10.91 -11.15 -19.88
C GLU A 203 10.08 -10.68 -21.09
N ASN A 204 9.60 -11.61 -21.90
CA ASN A 204 8.74 -11.30 -23.04
C ASN A 204 7.28 -11.08 -22.67
N GLN A 205 6.85 -11.41 -21.44
CA GLN A 205 5.49 -11.14 -20.98
C GLN A 205 5.24 -9.65 -20.83
N GLU A 206 4.03 -9.21 -21.16
CA GLU A 206 3.63 -7.82 -21.06
C GLU A 206 3.66 -7.35 -19.60
N ALA A 207 3.20 -8.19 -18.67
CA ALA A 207 3.23 -7.89 -17.24
C ALA A 207 4.65 -7.61 -16.72
N TYR A 208 5.65 -8.37 -17.17
CA TYR A 208 7.06 -8.13 -16.83
C TYR A 208 7.53 -6.76 -17.33
N LYS A 209 7.27 -6.46 -18.59
CA LYS A 209 7.69 -5.19 -19.22
C LYS A 209 7.06 -3.99 -18.53
N ILE A 210 5.75 -4.06 -18.23
CA ILE A 210 5.02 -3.00 -17.52
C ILE A 210 5.56 -2.85 -16.11
N PHE A 211 5.82 -3.95 -15.40
CA PHE A 211 6.35 -3.91 -14.04
C PHE A 211 7.70 -3.20 -13.98
N HIS A 212 8.68 -3.65 -14.75
CA HIS A 212 10.01 -3.07 -14.73
C HIS A 212 10.04 -1.63 -15.27
N ALA A 213 9.23 -1.32 -16.29
CA ALA A 213 9.05 0.05 -16.75
C ALA A 213 8.46 0.96 -15.67
N GLY A 214 7.47 0.49 -14.94
CA GLY A 214 6.85 1.23 -13.83
C GLY A 214 7.81 1.47 -12.66
N LEU A 215 8.61 0.47 -12.29
CA LEU A 215 9.65 0.64 -11.26
C LEU A 215 10.70 1.69 -11.69
N LEU A 216 11.12 1.64 -12.94
CA LEU A 216 12.08 2.61 -13.48
C LEU A 216 11.48 4.03 -13.54
N ASP A 217 10.22 4.15 -13.91
CA ASP A 217 9.50 5.42 -13.88
C ASP A 217 9.50 6.02 -12.46
N ARG A 218 9.11 5.23 -11.46
CA ARG A 218 9.12 5.66 -10.04
C ARG A 218 10.53 6.04 -9.57
N TRP A 219 11.54 5.28 -9.97
CA TRP A 219 12.93 5.62 -9.70
C TRP A 219 13.33 6.96 -10.33
N ASN A 220 12.96 7.22 -11.60
CA ASN A 220 13.26 8.46 -12.29
C ASN A 220 12.65 9.67 -11.55
N VAL A 221 11.40 9.57 -11.12
CA VAL A 221 10.73 10.61 -10.33
C VAL A 221 11.51 10.92 -9.05
N LEU A 222 11.91 9.87 -8.30
CA LEU A 222 12.66 10.04 -7.06
C LEU A 222 14.07 10.60 -7.30
N ASN A 223 14.73 10.19 -8.38
CA ASN A 223 16.05 10.69 -8.72
C ASN A 223 16.03 12.16 -9.14
N GLU A 224 14.95 12.63 -9.77
CA GLU A 224 14.78 14.01 -10.21
C GLU A 224 14.33 14.93 -9.06
N PHE A 225 13.32 14.53 -8.30
CA PHE A 225 12.64 15.39 -7.32
C PHE A 225 12.97 15.06 -5.86
N GLY A 226 13.51 13.87 -5.58
CA GLY A 226 13.77 13.41 -4.22
C GLY A 226 12.52 12.94 -3.46
N GLU A 227 11.34 13.15 -4.03
CA GLU A 227 10.04 12.73 -3.49
C GLU A 227 9.01 12.57 -4.61
N TYR A 228 7.84 12.06 -4.27
CA TYR A 228 6.72 11.98 -5.19
C TYR A 228 5.90 13.27 -5.16
N PRO A 229 5.60 13.90 -6.31
CA PRO A 229 5.04 15.25 -6.36
C PRO A 229 3.63 15.39 -5.78
N ASN A 230 2.82 14.34 -5.82
CA ASN A 230 1.42 14.37 -5.37
C ASN A 230 1.17 13.40 -4.21
N MET A 231 2.18 13.20 -3.38
CA MET A 231 2.08 12.22 -2.30
C MET A 231 1.01 12.61 -1.28
N LEU A 232 0.24 11.61 -0.85
CA LEU A 232 -0.80 11.74 0.16
C LEU A 232 -0.22 12.27 1.49
N GLU A 233 -0.99 13.09 2.19
CA GLU A 233 -0.61 13.61 3.52
C GLU A 233 -1.19 12.71 4.64
N PRO A 234 -0.44 12.50 5.73
CA PRO A 234 -0.94 11.74 6.86
C PRO A 234 -1.96 12.53 7.69
N LEU A 235 -2.94 11.83 8.25
CA LEU A 235 -3.79 12.38 9.30
C LEU A 235 -2.93 12.72 10.52
N VAL A 236 -3.01 13.96 10.98
CA VAL A 236 -2.32 14.39 12.21
C VAL A 236 -3.09 13.87 13.41
N VAL A 237 -2.50 12.91 14.12
CA VAL A 237 -3.03 12.31 15.35
C VAL A 237 -2.23 12.81 16.53
N ASN A 238 -2.83 13.71 17.33
CA ASN A 238 -2.22 14.29 18.53
C ASN A 238 -2.35 13.37 19.75
#